data_7b0e830de008cb0178d6eb1d906d7d5e
#
_entry.id   7b0e830de008cb0178d6eb1d906d7d5e
#
_cell.length_a   1.000
_cell.length_b   1.000
_cell.length_c   1.000
_cell.angle_alpha   90.00
_cell.angle_beta   90.00
_cell.angle_gamma   90.00
#
_symmetry.space_group_name_H-M   'P 1'
#
loop_
_entity.id
_entity.type
_entity.pdbx_description
1 polymer ?
#
loop_
_entity_poly.entity_id
_entity_poly.type
_entity_poly.pdbx_seq_one_letter_code
_entity_poly.pdbx_strand_id
1 'polypeptide(L)'
;MVSGPPNDRQIGAIRRDRHIAHPVSVGSPRFWNGVAIALGLFITVAGVMHFVRPSFFDAIVPPWLWPSERFWTLASGVAELIVGPLLLIPRTRRLGAIAAMVLFIVVYPANLYMVWDWRDRSFGERLISWARLPFQFVFIWLAWNVSKSASGTKVPNRSSNVSSVGGDQ
;
A
#
# COMPACT_ATOMS: atom_id res chain seq x y z
N MET A 1 28.53 40.93 -34.00
CA MET A 1 27.53 40.01 -34.51
C MET A 1 26.52 39.74 -33.38
N VAL A 2 25.32 40.30 -33.48
CA VAL A 2 24.27 40.13 -32.48
C VAL A 2 23.41 38.97 -32.99
N SER A 3 23.40 37.85 -32.30
CA SER A 3 22.49 36.73 -32.61
C SER A 3 21.06 37.15 -32.30
N GLY A 4 20.20 37.11 -33.30
CA GLY A 4 18.78 37.42 -33.14
C GLY A 4 18.04 36.46 -32.20
N PRO A 5 16.80 36.81 -31.74
CA PRO A 5 16.04 36.00 -30.84
C PRO A 5 15.70 34.62 -31.45
N PRO A 6 15.63 33.55 -30.65
CA PRO A 6 15.32 32.21 -31.14
C PRO A 6 13.93 32.17 -31.79
N ASN A 7 13.80 31.50 -32.95
CA ASN A 7 12.54 31.38 -33.67
C ASN A 7 11.60 30.37 -32.97
N ASP A 8 10.28 30.45 -33.33
CA ASP A 8 9.23 29.61 -32.72
C ASP A 8 9.48 28.11 -32.83
N ARG A 9 10.26 27.66 -33.82
CA ARG A 9 10.64 26.23 -33.97
C ARG A 9 11.65 25.80 -32.92
N GLN A 10 12.58 26.68 -32.51
CA GLN A 10 13.55 26.40 -31.45
C GLN A 10 12.87 26.41 -30.07
N ILE A 11 11.91 27.33 -29.88
CA ILE A 11 11.11 27.36 -28.63
C ILE A 11 10.24 26.10 -28.49
N GLY A 12 9.68 25.61 -29.60
CA GLY A 12 8.91 24.35 -29.64
C GLY A 12 9.74 23.11 -29.35
N ALA A 13 11.02 23.08 -29.76
CA ALA A 13 11.95 21.98 -29.49
C ALA A 13 12.34 21.93 -28.00
N ILE A 14 12.65 23.07 -27.39
CA ILE A 14 13.02 23.18 -25.96
C ILE A 14 11.84 22.79 -25.05
N ARG A 15 10.60 22.96 -25.51
CA ARG A 15 9.41 22.57 -24.74
C ARG A 15 9.14 21.05 -24.74
N ARG A 16 9.63 20.30 -25.73
CA ARG A 16 9.43 18.86 -25.82
C ARG A 16 10.36 18.04 -24.94
N ASP A 17 11.50 18.60 -24.54
CA ASP A 17 12.50 17.90 -23.71
C ASP A 17 12.28 18.04 -22.18
N ARG A 18 11.14 18.54 -21.74
CA ARG A 18 10.74 18.28 -20.37
C ARG A 18 10.29 16.82 -20.30
N HIS A 19 11.25 15.91 -20.32
CA HIS A 19 11.07 14.59 -19.78
C HIS A 19 10.54 14.77 -18.34
N ILE A 20 9.23 14.63 -18.21
CA ILE A 20 8.63 14.38 -16.89
C ILE A 20 9.34 13.12 -16.43
N ALA A 21 10.26 13.27 -15.49
CA ALA A 21 10.93 12.15 -14.86
C ALA A 21 9.81 11.28 -14.26
N HIS A 22 9.44 10.22 -14.97
CA HIS A 22 8.54 9.23 -14.42
C HIS A 22 9.22 8.69 -13.18
N PRO A 23 8.57 8.72 -12.01
CA PRO A 23 9.16 8.11 -10.82
C PRO A 23 9.50 6.67 -11.17
N VAL A 24 10.76 6.30 -11.02
CA VAL A 24 11.27 4.96 -11.30
C VAL A 24 10.43 3.99 -10.47
N SER A 25 9.52 3.28 -11.11
CA SER A 25 8.79 2.21 -10.44
C SER A 25 9.76 1.04 -10.28
N VAL A 26 10.21 0.81 -9.07
CA VAL A 26 11.03 -0.36 -8.74
C VAL A 26 10.15 -1.61 -8.94
N GLY A 27 10.45 -2.39 -9.98
CA GLY A 27 9.78 -3.65 -10.27
C GLY A 27 8.74 -3.60 -11.39
N SER A 28 8.50 -4.76 -12.02
CA SER A 28 7.50 -4.92 -13.08
C SER A 28 6.06 -4.89 -12.52
N PRO A 29 5.05 -4.55 -13.33
CA PRO A 29 3.64 -4.62 -12.91
C PRO A 29 3.22 -6.02 -12.41
N ARG A 30 3.79 -7.08 -12.95
CA ARG A 30 3.53 -8.47 -12.52
C ARG A 30 4.07 -8.73 -11.12
N PHE A 31 5.25 -8.20 -10.80
CA PHE A 31 5.83 -8.29 -9.46
C PHE A 31 4.92 -7.64 -8.41
N TRP A 32 4.49 -6.41 -8.65
CA TRP A 32 3.60 -5.69 -7.71
C TRP A 32 2.21 -6.31 -7.60
N ASN A 33 1.72 -6.97 -8.66
CA ASN A 33 0.52 -7.78 -8.56
C ASN A 33 0.69 -8.97 -7.60
N GLY A 34 1.82 -9.67 -7.70
CA GLY A 34 2.16 -10.76 -6.77
C GLY A 34 2.26 -10.28 -5.33
N VAL A 35 2.94 -9.14 -5.10
CA VAL A 35 3.05 -8.51 -3.77
C VAL A 35 1.67 -8.15 -3.21
N ALA A 36 0.79 -7.56 -4.02
CA ALA A 36 -0.55 -7.20 -3.59
C ALA A 36 -1.38 -8.42 -3.17
N ILE A 37 -1.27 -9.53 -3.92
CA ILE A 37 -1.95 -10.78 -3.60
C ILE A 37 -1.39 -11.37 -2.30
N ALA A 38 -0.07 -11.46 -2.16
CA ALA A 38 0.58 -11.98 -0.96
C ALA A 38 0.20 -11.17 0.28
N LEU A 39 0.26 -9.83 0.18
CA LEU A 39 -0.10 -8.92 1.27
C LEU A 39 -1.59 -9.02 1.61
N GLY A 40 -2.46 -9.10 0.60
CA GLY A 40 -3.90 -9.24 0.79
C GLY A 40 -4.28 -10.54 1.48
N LEU A 41 -3.67 -11.66 1.07
CA LEU A 41 -3.85 -12.97 1.73
C LEU A 41 -3.33 -12.94 3.17
N PHE A 42 -2.14 -12.39 3.39
CA PHE A 42 -1.55 -12.26 4.73
C PHE A 42 -2.47 -11.47 5.68
N ILE A 43 -2.97 -10.31 5.25
CA ILE A 43 -3.88 -9.47 6.04
C ILE A 43 -5.20 -10.20 6.28
N THR A 44 -5.77 -10.88 5.26
CA THR A 44 -7.02 -11.62 5.43
C THR A 44 -6.87 -12.75 6.45
N VAL A 45 -5.79 -13.54 6.37
CA VAL A 45 -5.51 -14.62 7.33
C VAL A 45 -5.31 -14.06 8.74
N ALA A 46 -4.57 -12.95 8.88
CA ALA A 46 -4.40 -12.28 10.17
C ALA A 46 -5.77 -11.84 10.73
N GLY A 47 -6.64 -11.24 9.90
CA GLY A 47 -7.99 -10.87 10.29
C GLY A 47 -8.82 -12.05 10.81
N VAL A 48 -8.79 -13.19 10.13
CA VAL A 48 -9.44 -14.43 10.60
C VAL A 48 -8.88 -14.86 11.95
N MET A 49 -7.57 -14.80 12.12
CA MET A 49 -6.90 -15.23 13.37
C MET A 49 -7.29 -14.37 14.58
N HIS A 50 -7.68 -13.10 14.39
CA HIS A 50 -8.23 -12.26 15.45
C HIS A 50 -9.53 -12.83 16.05
N PHE A 51 -10.31 -13.57 15.27
CA PHE A 51 -11.54 -14.25 15.72
C PHE A 51 -11.28 -15.66 16.22
N VAL A 52 -10.33 -16.38 15.64
CA VAL A 52 -10.03 -17.77 16.01
C VAL A 52 -9.22 -17.85 17.30
N ARG A 53 -8.28 -16.93 17.50
CA ARG A 53 -7.40 -16.86 18.68
C ARG A 53 -7.28 -15.44 19.24
N PRO A 54 -8.40 -14.83 19.65
CA PRO A 54 -8.41 -13.44 20.08
C PRO A 54 -7.52 -13.16 21.30
N SER A 55 -7.40 -14.07 22.25
CA SER A 55 -6.57 -13.90 23.45
C SER A 55 -5.08 -13.69 23.13
N PHE A 56 -4.59 -14.21 22.00
CA PHE A 56 -3.21 -13.95 21.57
C PHE A 56 -3.02 -12.47 21.18
N PHE A 57 -4.02 -11.88 20.56
CA PHE A 57 -3.98 -10.47 20.12
C PHE A 57 -4.34 -9.51 21.26
N ASP A 58 -5.24 -9.91 22.19
CA ASP A 58 -5.55 -9.12 23.38
C ASP A 58 -4.28 -8.80 24.19
N ALA A 59 -3.37 -9.77 24.31
CA ALA A 59 -2.10 -9.60 25.04
C ALA A 59 -1.14 -8.54 24.40
N ILE A 60 -1.43 -8.06 23.21
CA ILE A 60 -0.65 -7.03 22.50
C ILE A 60 -1.26 -5.65 22.69
N VAL A 61 -2.57 -5.57 23.00
CA VAL A 61 -3.29 -4.33 23.19
C VAL A 61 -3.00 -3.77 24.57
N PRO A 62 -2.64 -2.47 24.71
CA PRO A 62 -2.44 -1.86 26.02
C PRO A 62 -3.70 -1.94 26.90
N PRO A 63 -3.60 -2.37 28.19
CA PRO A 63 -4.76 -2.60 29.05
C PRO A 63 -5.52 -1.33 29.44
N TRP A 64 -4.88 -0.17 29.31
CA TRP A 64 -5.54 1.15 29.54
C TRP A 64 -6.34 1.66 28.37
N LEU A 65 -6.34 0.94 27.22
CA LEU A 65 -7.02 1.39 26.01
C LEU A 65 -8.53 1.08 26.11
N TRP A 66 -9.31 2.10 26.39
CA TRP A 66 -10.77 2.00 26.47
C TRP A 66 -11.39 1.67 25.10
N PRO A 67 -12.41 0.81 24.95
CA PRO A 67 -13.21 0.20 26.04
C PRO A 67 -12.64 -1.12 26.59
N SER A 68 -11.86 -1.88 25.82
CA SER A 68 -11.18 -3.13 26.27
C SER A 68 -10.23 -3.64 25.19
N GLU A 69 -9.28 -4.49 25.60
CA GLU A 69 -8.35 -5.15 24.68
C GLU A 69 -9.11 -5.97 23.61
N ARG A 70 -10.13 -6.73 24.04
CA ARG A 70 -10.96 -7.54 23.15
C ARG A 70 -11.67 -6.72 22.08
N PHE A 71 -12.13 -5.53 22.41
CA PHE A 71 -12.75 -4.63 21.44
C PHE A 71 -11.77 -4.26 20.33
N TRP A 72 -10.55 -3.87 20.67
CA TRP A 72 -9.54 -3.49 19.69
C TRP A 72 -9.02 -4.67 18.87
N THR A 73 -8.90 -5.84 19.49
CA THR A 73 -8.60 -7.10 18.81
C THR A 73 -9.63 -7.40 17.72
N LEU A 74 -10.92 -7.36 18.05
CA LEU A 74 -11.98 -7.65 17.09
C LEU A 74 -12.13 -6.53 16.03
N ALA A 75 -11.99 -5.27 16.42
CA ALA A 75 -12.03 -4.14 15.50
C ALA A 75 -10.90 -4.21 14.46
N SER A 76 -9.68 -4.56 14.88
CA SER A 76 -8.56 -4.81 13.97
C SER A 76 -8.85 -5.98 13.03
N GLY A 77 -9.38 -7.08 13.55
CA GLY A 77 -9.78 -8.23 12.75
C GLY A 77 -10.81 -7.88 11.67
N VAL A 78 -11.84 -7.08 12.01
CA VAL A 78 -12.82 -6.58 11.03
C VAL A 78 -12.14 -5.71 9.96
N ALA A 79 -11.29 -4.77 10.38
CA ALA A 79 -10.57 -3.92 9.45
C ALA A 79 -9.70 -4.73 8.49
N GLU A 80 -8.98 -5.75 8.98
CA GLU A 80 -8.15 -6.64 8.18
C GLU A 80 -8.97 -7.48 7.20
N LEU A 81 -10.14 -7.98 7.62
CA LEU A 81 -11.06 -8.73 6.74
C LEU A 81 -11.69 -7.86 5.64
N ILE A 82 -11.71 -6.54 5.81
CA ILE A 82 -12.11 -5.60 4.76
C ILE A 82 -10.93 -5.27 3.86
N VAL A 83 -9.78 -4.92 4.45
CA VAL A 83 -8.60 -4.44 3.73
C VAL A 83 -7.95 -5.53 2.88
N GLY A 84 -7.86 -6.77 3.39
CA GLY A 84 -7.26 -7.88 2.68
C GLY A 84 -7.94 -8.15 1.33
N PRO A 85 -9.26 -8.40 1.26
CA PRO A 85 -9.99 -8.56 -0.01
C PRO A 85 -9.89 -7.36 -0.96
N LEU A 86 -9.86 -6.11 -0.44
CA LEU A 86 -9.66 -4.93 -1.28
C LEU A 86 -8.32 -4.95 -2.03
N LEU A 87 -7.27 -5.53 -1.43
CA LEU A 87 -5.96 -5.72 -2.08
C LEU A 87 -6.01 -6.82 -3.15
N LEU A 88 -6.78 -7.88 -2.93
CA LEU A 88 -6.90 -9.03 -3.84
C LEU A 88 -7.62 -8.64 -5.13
N ILE A 89 -8.63 -7.78 -5.05
CA ILE A 89 -9.44 -7.37 -6.18
C ILE A 89 -8.73 -6.25 -6.97
N PRO A 90 -8.39 -6.44 -8.25
CA PRO A 90 -7.62 -5.45 -9.03
C PRO A 90 -8.25 -4.05 -9.09
N ARG A 91 -9.58 -3.97 -9.12
CA ARG A 91 -10.32 -2.69 -9.22
C ARG A 91 -10.24 -1.85 -7.94
N THR A 92 -10.16 -2.48 -6.79
CA THR A 92 -10.11 -1.83 -5.46
C THR A 92 -8.71 -1.82 -4.86
N ARG A 93 -7.73 -2.44 -5.52
CA ARG A 93 -6.36 -2.65 -5.01
C ARG A 93 -5.68 -1.39 -4.53
N ARG A 94 -5.82 -0.28 -5.25
CA ARG A 94 -5.25 1.00 -4.82
C ARG A 94 -5.83 1.46 -3.48
N LEU A 95 -7.14 1.38 -3.33
CA LEU A 95 -7.83 1.72 -2.08
C LEU A 95 -7.39 0.76 -0.96
N GLY A 96 -7.37 -0.55 -1.25
CA GLY A 96 -6.90 -1.57 -0.32
C GLY A 96 -5.45 -1.33 0.14
N ALA A 97 -4.57 -0.92 -0.77
CA ALA A 97 -3.17 -0.63 -0.44
C ALA A 97 -3.03 0.60 0.46
N ILE A 98 -3.80 1.67 0.21
CA ILE A 98 -3.82 2.85 1.07
C ILE A 98 -4.40 2.48 2.45
N ALA A 99 -5.50 1.73 2.50
CA ALA A 99 -6.11 1.28 3.74
C ALA A 99 -5.17 0.36 4.55
N ALA A 100 -4.43 -0.54 3.89
CA ALA A 100 -3.42 -1.38 4.53
C ALA A 100 -2.28 -0.54 5.13
N MET A 101 -1.80 0.48 4.43
CA MET A 101 -0.79 1.40 4.95
C MET A 101 -1.28 2.11 6.21
N VAL A 102 -2.51 2.64 6.19
CA VAL A 102 -3.13 3.29 7.36
C VAL A 102 -3.28 2.29 8.50
N LEU A 103 -3.77 1.08 8.22
CA LEU A 103 -3.91 0.02 9.21
C LEU A 103 -2.57 -0.28 9.91
N PHE A 104 -1.50 -0.47 9.15
CA PHE A 104 -0.18 -0.72 9.70
C PHE A 104 0.33 0.46 10.56
N ILE A 105 0.08 1.70 10.15
CA ILE A 105 0.45 2.88 10.96
C ILE A 105 -0.34 2.92 12.27
N VAL A 106 -1.64 2.62 12.23
CA VAL A 106 -2.52 2.67 13.40
C VAL A 106 -2.17 1.58 14.43
N VAL A 107 -1.77 0.38 13.99
CA VAL A 107 -1.39 -0.70 14.91
C VAL A 107 0.06 -0.59 15.41
N TYR A 108 0.86 0.32 14.88
CA TYR A 108 2.27 0.48 15.27
C TYR A 108 2.47 0.80 16.77
N PRO A 109 1.67 1.69 17.41
CA PRO A 109 1.76 1.92 18.85
C PRO A 109 1.57 0.65 19.70
N ALA A 110 0.67 -0.25 19.30
CA ALA A 110 0.47 -1.54 19.99
C ALA A 110 1.70 -2.44 19.86
N ASN A 111 2.37 -2.45 18.70
CA ASN A 111 3.63 -3.17 18.52
C ASN A 111 4.76 -2.59 19.38
N LEU A 112 4.83 -1.27 19.57
CA LEU A 112 5.77 -0.63 20.48
C LEU A 112 5.49 -1.01 21.94
N TYR A 113 4.22 -1.00 22.35
CA TYR A 113 3.80 -1.44 23.67
C TYR A 113 4.18 -2.90 23.91
N MET A 114 3.95 -3.79 22.95
CA MET A 114 4.33 -5.19 23.04
C MET A 114 5.83 -5.38 23.32
N VAL A 115 6.71 -4.62 22.66
CA VAL A 115 8.16 -4.69 22.89
C VAL A 115 8.50 -4.31 24.33
N TRP A 116 7.82 -3.28 24.87
CA TRP A 116 8.03 -2.83 26.25
C TRP A 116 7.47 -3.83 27.27
N ASP A 117 6.25 -4.35 27.04
CA ASP A 117 5.57 -5.28 27.95
C ASP A 117 6.23 -6.66 27.98
N TRP A 118 6.75 -7.13 26.83
CA TRP A 118 7.36 -8.44 26.69
C TRP A 118 8.87 -8.49 27.01
N ARG A 119 9.43 -7.42 27.55
CA ARG A 119 10.88 -7.32 27.84
C ARG A 119 11.38 -8.40 28.83
N ASP A 120 10.52 -8.87 29.74
CA ASP A 120 10.84 -9.86 30.76
C ASP A 120 10.36 -11.29 30.42
N ARG A 121 9.82 -11.48 29.18
CA ARG A 121 9.37 -12.78 28.67
C ARG A 121 10.53 -13.59 28.10
N SER A 122 10.23 -14.81 27.65
CA SER A 122 11.22 -15.71 27.04
C SER A 122 11.95 -15.05 25.85
N PHE A 123 13.17 -15.55 25.57
CA PHE A 123 13.96 -15.02 24.44
C PHE A 123 13.20 -15.06 23.11
N GLY A 124 12.43 -16.14 22.83
CA GLY A 124 11.63 -16.27 21.61
C GLY A 124 10.53 -15.22 21.50
N GLU A 125 9.80 -14.95 22.58
CA GLU A 125 8.75 -13.93 22.61
C GLU A 125 9.32 -12.52 22.42
N ARG A 126 10.44 -12.22 23.07
CA ARG A 126 11.17 -10.97 22.87
C ARG A 126 11.62 -10.80 21.42
N LEU A 127 12.20 -11.84 20.82
CA LEU A 127 12.62 -11.80 19.42
C LEU A 127 11.45 -11.52 18.48
N ILE A 128 10.30 -12.15 18.70
CA ILE A 128 9.07 -11.91 17.94
C ILE A 128 8.62 -10.44 18.08
N SER A 129 8.59 -9.89 19.29
CA SER A 129 8.17 -8.51 19.52
C SER A 129 9.09 -7.51 18.80
N TRP A 130 10.41 -7.69 18.88
CA TRP A 130 11.38 -6.85 18.18
C TRP A 130 11.33 -6.99 16.67
N ALA A 131 11.15 -8.21 16.16
CA ALA A 131 11.05 -8.44 14.70
C ALA A 131 9.85 -7.73 14.08
N ARG A 132 8.74 -7.60 14.80
CA ARG A 132 7.55 -6.90 14.30
C ARG A 132 7.80 -5.46 13.92
N LEU A 133 8.68 -4.74 14.61
CA LEU A 133 8.95 -3.33 14.34
C LEU A 133 9.51 -3.09 12.92
N PRO A 134 10.62 -3.74 12.50
CA PRO A 134 11.13 -3.56 11.13
C PRO A 134 10.16 -4.11 10.08
N PHE A 135 9.48 -5.23 10.34
CA PHE A 135 8.47 -5.75 9.39
C PHE A 135 7.33 -4.78 9.16
N GLN A 136 6.95 -3.98 10.15
CA GLN A 136 5.94 -2.95 10.01
C GLN A 136 6.32 -1.92 8.94
N PHE A 137 7.56 -1.44 8.93
CA PHE A 137 8.06 -0.52 7.91
C PHE A 137 8.11 -1.17 6.52
N VAL A 138 8.48 -2.45 6.46
CA VAL A 138 8.46 -3.22 5.20
C VAL A 138 7.03 -3.30 4.65
N PHE A 139 6.05 -3.62 5.48
CA PHE A 139 4.64 -3.71 5.05
C PHE A 139 4.08 -2.36 4.60
N ILE A 140 4.40 -1.28 5.31
CA ILE A 140 4.02 0.08 4.90
C ILE A 140 4.64 0.42 3.55
N TRP A 141 5.92 0.11 3.35
CA TRP A 141 6.62 0.34 2.09
C TRP A 141 6.05 -0.49 0.94
N LEU A 142 5.74 -1.78 1.17
CA LEU A 142 5.09 -2.64 0.19
C LEU A 142 3.72 -2.10 -0.21
N ALA A 143 2.87 -1.76 0.77
CA ALA A 143 1.55 -1.18 0.53
C ALA A 143 1.64 0.13 -0.26
N TRP A 144 2.60 1.00 0.08
CA TRP A 144 2.86 2.23 -0.66
C TRP A 144 3.19 1.99 -2.14
N ASN A 145 4.09 1.04 -2.43
CA ASN A 145 4.48 0.73 -3.80
C ASN A 145 3.34 0.06 -4.59
N VAL A 146 2.55 -0.81 -3.96
CA VAL A 146 1.34 -1.39 -4.56
C VAL A 146 0.35 -0.28 -4.93
N SER A 147 0.14 0.72 -4.07
CA SER A 147 -0.78 1.83 -4.35
C SER A 147 -0.35 2.66 -5.57
N LYS A 148 0.94 2.89 -5.74
CA LYS A 148 1.52 3.60 -6.90
C LYS A 148 1.40 2.78 -8.18
N SER A 149 1.71 1.50 -8.13
CA SER A 149 1.65 0.58 -9.27
C SER A 149 0.22 0.43 -9.80
N ALA A 150 -0.78 0.36 -8.91
CA ALA A 150 -2.20 0.28 -9.26
C ALA A 150 -2.74 1.57 -9.91
N SER A 151 -2.08 2.72 -9.70
CA SER A 151 -2.48 4.01 -10.31
C SER A 151 -2.06 4.14 -11.78
N GLY A 152 -1.08 3.37 -12.25
CA GLY A 152 -0.51 3.47 -13.60
C GLY A 152 -1.34 2.80 -14.71
N THR A 153 -2.38 2.05 -14.38
CA THR A 153 -3.20 1.32 -15.36
C THR A 153 -4.38 2.19 -15.85
N LYS A 154 -4.09 3.38 -16.41
CA LYS A 154 -5.08 4.11 -17.20
C LYS A 154 -5.31 3.37 -18.52
N VAL A 155 -6.52 2.88 -18.71
CA VAL A 155 -7.01 2.33 -20.00
C VAL A 155 -6.82 3.40 -21.07
N PRO A 156 -6.14 3.08 -22.21
CA PRO A 156 -6.07 4.02 -23.32
C PRO A 156 -7.49 4.34 -23.80
N ASN A 157 -7.81 5.62 -23.85
CA ASN A 157 -9.10 6.10 -24.38
C ASN A 157 -9.20 5.76 -25.88
N ARG A 158 -10.06 4.83 -26.24
CA ARG A 158 -10.28 4.29 -27.59
C ARG A 158 -11.11 5.21 -28.48
N SER A 159 -11.29 6.47 -28.11
CA SER A 159 -12.26 7.37 -28.78
C SER A 159 -11.68 8.30 -29.84
N SER A 160 -10.40 8.15 -30.30
CA SER A 160 -9.82 9.06 -31.29
C SER A 160 -9.65 8.51 -32.71
N ASN A 161 -10.24 7.35 -33.04
CA ASN A 161 -10.03 6.74 -34.36
C ASN A 161 -11.28 6.56 -35.23
N VAL A 162 -12.34 7.36 -35.02
CA VAL A 162 -13.57 7.25 -35.84
C VAL A 162 -13.79 8.43 -36.77
N SER A 163 -12.87 9.40 -36.86
CA SER A 163 -13.10 10.64 -37.64
C SER A 163 -12.30 10.75 -38.95
N SER A 164 -11.71 9.67 -39.47
CA SER A 164 -10.91 9.77 -40.71
C SER A 164 -11.34 8.82 -41.85
N VAL A 165 -12.59 8.30 -41.82
CA VAL A 165 -13.13 7.52 -42.94
C VAL A 165 -14.45 8.18 -43.35
N GLY A 166 -14.40 9.14 -44.27
CA GLY A 166 -15.59 9.72 -44.85
C GLY A 166 -15.33 11.07 -45.51
N GLY A 167 -14.71 11.07 -46.67
CA GLY A 167 -14.55 12.28 -47.47
C GLY A 167 -13.74 12.09 -48.71
N ASP A 168 -14.21 11.23 -49.64
CA ASP A 168 -13.88 11.28 -51.03
C ASP A 168 -15.08 10.72 -51.82
N GLN A 169 -15.93 11.63 -52.27
CA GLN A 169 -16.74 11.53 -53.49
C GLN A 169 -16.91 12.92 -54.08
#